data_c9754137e3ebec9822f545b7a47645c8
#
_entry.id   c9754137e3ebec9822f545b7a47645c8
#
_cell.length_a   1.000
_cell.length_b   1.000
_cell.length_c   1.000
_cell.angle_alpha   90.00
_cell.angle_beta   90.00
_cell.angle_gamma   90.00
#
_symmetry.space_group_name_H-M   'P 1'
#
loop_
_entity.id
_entity.type
_entity.pdbx_description
1 polymer ?
#
loop_
_entity_poly.entity_id
_entity_poly.type
_entity_poly.pdbx_seq_one_letter_code
_entity_poly.pdbx_strand_id
1 'polypeptide(L)'
;IQLLTESQQIPPVPQPWLPPLKERIYSTDLRKGNFKEFWSHTNRSLKAVIGYVDIPSQQAQYTLEHDFNEDGNIALFGGPLTGKSTFIQTLTMDLARQFTPNQVNFYLLDFGTNGLLPLRQLPHVADTIMIDDQEKITKLINRIKGEIRYRKALLRQHMVANVNLYQEISGHQIPKLFFMLDGYDAIKESPLVMELEDAFQIISREGLSLGMYLVITAGRIGVVKAALLASIKTRISLKLTDDIDTRTLIGRTQLIIEDKPGRAMIKLDEPEIFQVALPTKGDDAFEVIEQISSEAGMMSEQWEGSRPKPIPIVPEELSFDTFAKTISVQKALKENTLPLGLDFVNVESVDIPMKGFKHLLYIANEGEHLENITRHLLEIFTTLIPSKKVMLMDVDDEYDGQFNLFARISETETLEDMANQLMLELEDRKKGETGHDFIIFIPNLEKFVQASGLTGEQVSALYQEGWKYNMHFVVGSSYSYISNNAIGSPARQIKAYNQHYLLGMRLTDQTILEKPYNSKEPYLNKDEVYLYGRPSSVKLKITI
;
A
#
# COMPACT_ATOMS: atom_id res chain seq x y z
N ILE A 1 12.19 -43.38 -53.58
CA ILE A 1 12.93 -42.10 -53.57
C ILE A 1 13.54 -41.91 -52.17
N GLN A 2 12.80 -42.05 -51.09
CA GLN A 2 13.28 -41.84 -49.70
C GLN A 2 14.48 -42.76 -49.35
N LEU A 3 14.44 -44.05 -49.75
CA LEU A 3 15.52 -45.01 -49.53
C LEU A 3 16.78 -44.69 -50.36
N LEU A 4 16.64 -44.06 -51.54
CA LEU A 4 17.76 -43.62 -52.36
C LEU A 4 18.44 -42.36 -51.82
N THR A 5 17.67 -41.41 -51.27
CA THR A 5 18.22 -40.22 -50.63
C THR A 5 18.96 -40.55 -49.34
N GLU A 6 18.46 -41.48 -48.54
CA GLU A 6 19.11 -41.95 -47.31
C GLU A 6 20.44 -42.70 -47.61
N SER A 7 20.45 -43.53 -48.70
CA SER A 7 21.65 -44.29 -49.09
C SER A 7 22.77 -43.43 -49.69
N GLN A 8 22.44 -42.25 -50.22
CA GLN A 8 23.41 -41.34 -50.86
C GLN A 8 23.77 -40.14 -49.97
N GLN A 9 23.32 -40.09 -48.78
CA GLN A 9 23.52 -38.94 -47.84
C GLN A 9 23.16 -37.59 -48.49
N ILE A 10 22.19 -37.56 -49.37
CA ILE A 10 21.71 -36.32 -49.97
C ILE A 10 20.92 -35.56 -48.89
N PRO A 11 21.28 -34.33 -48.56
CA PRO A 11 20.52 -33.55 -47.60
C PRO A 11 19.07 -33.41 -48.09
N PRO A 12 18.08 -33.50 -47.16
CA PRO A 12 16.69 -33.36 -47.54
C PRO A 12 16.47 -32.01 -48.23
N VAL A 13 15.67 -32.01 -49.29
CA VAL A 13 15.32 -30.77 -49.98
C VAL A 13 14.67 -29.83 -48.98
N PRO A 14 15.11 -28.58 -48.85
CA PRO A 14 14.48 -27.63 -47.98
C PRO A 14 12.98 -27.54 -48.29
N GLN A 15 12.15 -27.64 -47.26
CA GLN A 15 10.72 -27.46 -47.46
C GLN A 15 10.46 -26.01 -47.92
N PRO A 16 9.63 -25.81 -48.97
CA PRO A 16 9.39 -24.47 -49.53
C PRO A 16 8.60 -23.55 -48.55
N TRP A 17 8.12 -24.07 -47.46
CA TRP A 17 7.45 -23.33 -46.37
C TRP A 17 7.85 -23.86 -45.02
N LEU A 18 7.80 -22.96 -44.04
CA LEU A 18 8.06 -23.28 -42.62
C LEU A 18 6.91 -24.10 -42.04
N PRO A 19 7.17 -24.95 -41.04
CA PRO A 19 6.12 -25.69 -40.35
C PRO A 19 5.15 -24.71 -39.65
N PRO A 20 3.87 -25.10 -39.50
CA PRO A 20 2.91 -24.26 -38.82
C PRO A 20 3.34 -24.01 -37.35
N LEU A 21 2.93 -22.86 -36.82
CA LEU A 21 3.19 -22.52 -35.41
C LEU A 21 2.68 -23.60 -34.45
N LYS A 22 3.54 -24.04 -33.57
CA LYS A 22 3.18 -25.00 -32.52
C LYS A 22 2.17 -24.34 -31.56
N GLU A 23 1.30 -25.14 -30.96
CA GLU A 23 0.33 -24.67 -29.98
C GLU A 23 0.97 -24.41 -28.61
N ARG A 24 2.02 -25.17 -28.29
CA ARG A 24 2.79 -25.00 -27.04
C ARG A 24 4.21 -24.60 -27.36
N ILE A 25 4.56 -23.41 -26.91
CA ILE A 25 5.89 -22.81 -27.01
C ILE A 25 6.22 -22.27 -25.65
N TYR A 26 7.39 -22.53 -25.12
CA TYR A 26 7.78 -22.16 -23.77
C TYR A 26 8.78 -21.00 -23.82
N SER A 27 8.58 -20.00 -22.96
CA SER A 27 9.50 -18.84 -22.86
C SER A 27 10.92 -19.28 -22.49
N THR A 28 11.04 -20.35 -21.72
CA THR A 28 12.32 -20.97 -21.34
C THR A 28 13.08 -21.62 -22.49
N ASP A 29 12.40 -22.01 -23.56
CA ASP A 29 13.04 -22.53 -24.77
C ASP A 29 13.43 -21.40 -25.72
N LEU A 30 12.67 -20.31 -25.74
CA LEU A 30 12.93 -19.11 -26.53
C LEU A 30 14.08 -18.27 -25.97
N ARG A 31 14.14 -18.11 -24.67
CA ARG A 31 15.25 -17.47 -23.97
C ARG A 31 15.96 -18.50 -23.10
N LYS A 32 17.13 -18.93 -23.57
CA LYS A 32 17.96 -19.89 -22.83
C LYS A 32 18.72 -19.21 -21.71
N GLY A 33 18.87 -19.89 -20.59
CA GLY A 33 19.55 -19.40 -19.39
C GLY A 33 18.64 -19.49 -18.15
N ASN A 34 19.20 -19.30 -17.00
CA ASN A 34 18.48 -19.31 -15.73
C ASN A 34 18.66 -17.98 -14.98
N PHE A 35 17.78 -17.70 -14.02
CA PHE A 35 17.80 -16.43 -13.31
C PHE A 35 19.10 -16.17 -12.56
N LYS A 36 19.83 -17.19 -12.06
CA LYS A 36 21.10 -17.02 -11.36
C LYS A 36 22.18 -16.45 -12.28
N GLU A 37 22.19 -16.91 -13.54
CA GLU A 37 23.10 -16.39 -14.56
C GLU A 37 22.74 -14.95 -14.92
N PHE A 38 21.45 -14.69 -15.19
CA PHE A 38 21.01 -13.34 -15.56
C PHE A 38 21.20 -12.32 -14.45
N TRP A 39 20.93 -12.67 -13.20
CA TRP A 39 21.08 -11.76 -12.06
C TRP A 39 22.56 -11.43 -11.72
N SER A 40 23.49 -12.25 -12.18
CA SER A 40 24.94 -11.97 -12.03
C SER A 40 25.45 -10.91 -13.01
N HIS A 41 24.67 -10.54 -14.02
CA HIS A 41 25.06 -9.59 -15.05
C HIS A 41 24.12 -8.37 -15.05
N THR A 42 24.69 -7.22 -15.40
CA THR A 42 23.86 -6.01 -15.58
C THR A 42 23.20 -6.02 -16.96
N ASN A 43 21.93 -6.36 -17.03
CA ASN A 43 21.15 -6.25 -18.27
C ASN A 43 20.53 -4.85 -18.37
N ARG A 44 20.74 -4.17 -19.51
CA ARG A 44 20.19 -2.81 -19.77
C ARG A 44 18.99 -2.85 -20.71
N SER A 45 18.81 -3.94 -21.46
CA SER A 45 17.72 -4.08 -22.44
C SER A 45 16.48 -4.63 -21.77
N LEU A 46 15.44 -3.80 -21.61
CA LEU A 46 14.18 -4.17 -20.96
C LEU A 46 13.24 -4.89 -21.95
N LYS A 47 13.70 -6.04 -22.48
CA LYS A 47 12.96 -6.86 -23.44
C LYS A 47 12.38 -8.08 -22.76
N ALA A 48 11.11 -8.35 -23.05
CA ALA A 48 10.43 -9.56 -22.59
C ALA A 48 10.00 -10.43 -23.79
N VAL A 49 10.19 -11.73 -23.66
CA VAL A 49 9.65 -12.71 -24.60
C VAL A 49 8.14 -12.76 -24.44
N ILE A 50 7.41 -12.54 -25.55
CA ILE A 50 5.95 -12.65 -25.57
C ILE A 50 5.46 -13.86 -26.38
N GLY A 51 6.28 -14.40 -27.29
CA GLY A 51 5.90 -15.55 -28.07
C GLY A 51 6.82 -15.83 -29.24
N TYR A 52 6.28 -16.51 -30.22
CA TYR A 52 6.96 -16.89 -31.47
C TYR A 52 6.10 -16.50 -32.65
N VAL A 53 6.63 -15.65 -33.51
CA VAL A 53 5.90 -15.09 -34.66
C VAL A 53 6.18 -15.89 -35.94
N ASP A 54 5.17 -15.97 -36.80
CA ASP A 54 5.25 -16.52 -38.14
C ASP A 54 4.95 -15.42 -39.17
N ILE A 55 5.91 -15.16 -40.05
CA ILE A 55 5.80 -14.18 -41.12
C ILE A 55 5.93 -14.90 -42.47
N PRO A 56 4.83 -15.45 -42.98
CA PRO A 56 4.87 -16.26 -44.20
C PRO A 56 5.39 -15.50 -45.42
N SER A 57 5.13 -14.19 -45.50
CA SER A 57 5.60 -13.33 -46.60
C SER A 57 7.13 -13.22 -46.68
N GLN A 58 7.81 -13.41 -45.55
CA GLN A 58 9.27 -13.37 -45.44
C GLN A 58 9.88 -14.76 -45.28
N GLN A 59 9.07 -15.81 -45.24
CA GLN A 59 9.49 -17.18 -44.87
C GLN A 59 10.30 -17.21 -43.60
N ALA A 60 9.85 -16.46 -42.56
CA ALA A 60 10.58 -16.27 -41.31
C ALA A 60 9.71 -16.62 -40.12
N GLN A 61 10.33 -17.30 -39.17
CA GLN A 61 9.77 -17.51 -37.83
C GLN A 61 10.84 -17.18 -36.82
N TYR A 62 10.50 -16.38 -35.79
CA TYR A 62 11.46 -15.99 -34.75
C TYR A 62 10.79 -15.67 -33.41
N THR A 63 11.62 -15.62 -32.38
CA THR A 63 11.19 -15.19 -31.03
C THR A 63 10.69 -13.75 -31.07
N LEU A 64 9.45 -13.55 -30.69
CA LEU A 64 8.86 -12.23 -30.58
C LEU A 64 9.09 -11.67 -29.16
N GLU A 65 9.85 -10.58 -29.11
CA GLU A 65 10.12 -9.84 -27.88
C GLU A 65 9.44 -8.47 -27.94
N HIS A 66 9.05 -7.97 -26.76
CA HIS A 66 8.57 -6.60 -26.58
C HIS A 66 9.62 -5.78 -25.83
N ASP A 67 10.03 -4.65 -26.39
CA ASP A 67 10.99 -3.73 -25.78
C ASP A 67 10.24 -2.63 -25.00
N PHE A 68 10.21 -2.75 -23.67
CA PHE A 68 9.55 -1.78 -22.83
C PHE A 68 10.21 -0.39 -22.85
N ASN A 69 11.51 -0.28 -23.17
CA ASN A 69 12.18 1.01 -23.29
C ASN A 69 11.73 1.81 -24.53
N GLU A 70 11.32 1.12 -25.60
CA GLU A 70 10.95 1.74 -26.89
C GLU A 70 9.44 1.76 -27.12
N ASP A 71 8.77 0.61 -26.84
CA ASP A 71 7.37 0.41 -27.16
C ASP A 71 6.43 0.65 -25.98
N GLY A 72 6.97 0.63 -24.74
CA GLY A 72 6.25 0.99 -23.53
C GLY A 72 5.14 0.01 -23.14
N ASN A 73 3.92 0.51 -23.03
CA ASN A 73 2.77 -0.22 -22.49
C ASN A 73 2.18 -1.24 -23.47
N ILE A 74 1.48 -2.25 -22.93
CA ILE A 74 0.80 -3.29 -23.72
C ILE A 74 -0.69 -3.32 -23.38
N ALA A 75 -1.55 -3.44 -24.38
CA ALA A 75 -2.95 -3.79 -24.24
C ALA A 75 -3.27 -5.07 -25.02
N LEU A 76 -3.73 -6.10 -24.30
CA LEU A 76 -4.07 -7.39 -24.88
C LEU A 76 -5.57 -7.66 -24.73
N PHE A 77 -6.20 -8.04 -25.81
CA PHE A 77 -7.63 -8.31 -25.88
C PHE A 77 -7.90 -9.75 -26.27
N GLY A 78 -8.89 -10.39 -25.63
CA GLY A 78 -9.24 -11.76 -25.95
C GLY A 78 -10.48 -12.23 -25.21
N GLY A 79 -11.20 -13.16 -25.82
CA GLY A 79 -12.35 -13.82 -25.21
C GLY A 79 -12.01 -14.63 -23.93
N PRO A 80 -12.99 -15.24 -23.30
CA PRO A 80 -12.73 -16.18 -22.19
C PRO A 80 -11.81 -17.33 -22.63
N LEU A 81 -10.92 -17.78 -21.74
CA LEU A 81 -10.02 -18.93 -21.91
C LEU A 81 -9.03 -18.83 -23.10
N THR A 82 -8.86 -17.66 -23.70
CA THR A 82 -7.92 -17.47 -24.82
C THR A 82 -6.46 -17.32 -24.42
N GLY A 83 -6.13 -17.18 -23.12
CA GLY A 83 -4.76 -17.08 -22.61
C GLY A 83 -4.33 -15.70 -22.10
N LYS A 84 -5.27 -14.81 -21.75
CA LYS A 84 -4.97 -13.46 -21.24
C LYS A 84 -4.08 -13.48 -19.99
N SER A 85 -4.48 -14.20 -18.95
CA SER A 85 -3.71 -14.34 -17.70
C SER A 85 -2.35 -15.01 -17.95
N THR A 86 -2.31 -16.02 -18.83
CA THR A 86 -1.07 -16.69 -19.23
C THR A 86 -0.08 -15.73 -19.88
N PHE A 87 -0.56 -14.78 -20.68
CA PHE A 87 0.30 -13.75 -21.26
C PHE A 87 1.00 -12.89 -20.20
N ILE A 88 0.25 -12.44 -19.18
CA ILE A 88 0.83 -11.70 -18.05
C ILE A 88 1.82 -12.58 -17.26
N GLN A 89 1.47 -13.84 -17.00
CA GLN A 89 2.38 -14.78 -16.35
C GLN A 89 3.69 -14.92 -17.13
N THR A 90 3.62 -15.07 -18.46
CA THR A 90 4.80 -15.19 -19.32
C THR A 90 5.69 -13.96 -19.25
N LEU A 91 5.10 -12.76 -19.40
CA LEU A 91 5.83 -11.50 -19.27
C LEU A 91 6.51 -11.35 -17.91
N THR A 92 5.76 -11.60 -16.85
CA THR A 92 6.25 -11.43 -15.48
C THR A 92 7.39 -12.40 -15.18
N MET A 93 7.24 -13.68 -15.54
CA MET A 93 8.28 -14.68 -15.32
C MET A 93 9.53 -14.42 -16.16
N ASP A 94 9.39 -14.03 -17.43
CA ASP A 94 10.55 -13.74 -18.29
C ASP A 94 11.33 -12.51 -17.78
N LEU A 95 10.63 -11.44 -17.36
CA LEU A 95 11.26 -10.28 -16.74
C LEU A 95 11.91 -10.63 -15.40
N ALA A 96 11.24 -11.40 -14.53
CA ALA A 96 11.77 -11.79 -13.23
C ALA A 96 13.03 -12.66 -13.35
N ARG A 97 13.12 -13.51 -14.39
CA ARG A 97 14.33 -14.27 -14.66
C ARG A 97 15.51 -13.39 -15.05
N GLN A 98 15.27 -12.33 -15.81
CA GLN A 98 16.33 -11.48 -16.36
C GLN A 98 16.82 -10.41 -15.40
N PHE A 99 15.95 -9.89 -14.55
CA PHE A 99 16.21 -8.72 -13.72
C PHE A 99 16.05 -9.05 -12.24
N THR A 100 16.84 -8.42 -11.40
CA THR A 100 16.71 -8.52 -9.95
C THR A 100 15.56 -7.65 -9.41
N PRO A 101 15.08 -7.89 -8.19
CA PRO A 101 14.09 -7.02 -7.53
C PRO A 101 14.53 -5.55 -7.38
N ASN A 102 15.83 -5.26 -7.36
CA ASN A 102 16.33 -3.88 -7.38
C ASN A 102 16.16 -3.19 -8.75
N GLN A 103 15.93 -3.96 -9.80
CA GLN A 103 15.81 -3.45 -11.17
C GLN A 103 14.36 -3.39 -11.65
N VAL A 104 13.53 -4.37 -11.25
CA VAL A 104 12.13 -4.51 -11.71
C VAL A 104 11.23 -4.89 -10.55
N ASN A 105 10.11 -4.19 -10.42
CA ASN A 105 9.06 -4.52 -9.44
C ASN A 105 7.69 -4.62 -10.12
N PHE A 106 6.85 -5.52 -9.62
CA PHE A 106 5.51 -5.76 -10.13
C PHE A 106 4.45 -5.42 -9.10
N TYR A 107 3.41 -4.73 -9.54
CA TYR A 107 2.11 -4.64 -8.88
C TYR A 107 1.13 -5.47 -9.72
N LEU A 108 0.65 -6.57 -9.14
CA LEU A 108 -0.28 -7.48 -9.81
C LEU A 108 -1.70 -7.09 -9.43
N LEU A 109 -2.49 -6.66 -10.41
CA LEU A 109 -3.90 -6.33 -10.24
C LEU A 109 -4.71 -7.47 -10.88
N ASP A 110 -5.10 -8.44 -10.04
CA ASP A 110 -5.89 -9.60 -10.47
C ASP A 110 -7.38 -9.31 -10.30
N PHE A 111 -7.94 -8.65 -11.29
CA PHE A 111 -9.36 -8.32 -11.32
C PHE A 111 -10.18 -9.37 -12.08
N GLY A 112 -9.54 -10.46 -12.45
CA GLY A 112 -10.12 -11.59 -13.15
C GLY A 112 -10.44 -12.77 -12.24
N THR A 113 -9.73 -13.87 -12.46
CA THR A 113 -10.04 -15.19 -11.88
C THR A 113 -8.88 -15.79 -11.09
N ASN A 114 -8.15 -14.99 -10.33
CA ASN A 114 -6.99 -15.42 -9.55
C ASN A 114 -5.83 -15.98 -10.39
N GLY A 115 -5.77 -15.61 -11.66
CA GLY A 115 -4.76 -16.10 -12.60
C GLY A 115 -3.35 -15.62 -12.30
N LEU A 116 -3.19 -14.53 -11.54
CA LEU A 116 -1.87 -13.98 -11.19
C LEU A 116 -1.34 -14.47 -9.85
N LEU A 117 -2.13 -15.18 -9.04
CA LEU A 117 -1.72 -15.66 -7.71
C LEU A 117 -0.44 -16.51 -7.72
N PRO A 118 -0.16 -17.38 -8.71
CA PRO A 118 1.09 -18.15 -8.74
C PRO A 118 2.35 -17.30 -8.73
N LEU A 119 2.27 -16.05 -9.23
CA LEU A 119 3.39 -15.10 -9.28
C LEU A 119 3.69 -14.43 -7.93
N ARG A 120 2.77 -14.52 -6.96
CA ARG A 120 2.84 -13.79 -5.68
C ARG A 120 4.14 -14.05 -4.90
N GLN A 121 4.74 -15.23 -5.06
CA GLN A 121 5.96 -15.59 -4.34
C GLN A 121 7.24 -14.98 -4.93
N LEU A 122 7.18 -14.40 -6.13
CA LEU A 122 8.33 -13.72 -6.73
C LEU A 122 8.84 -12.59 -5.81
N PRO A 123 10.16 -12.50 -5.58
CA PRO A 123 10.72 -11.43 -4.74
C PRO A 123 10.57 -10.04 -5.36
N HIS A 124 10.18 -9.94 -6.63
CA HIS A 124 9.91 -8.72 -7.39
C HIS A 124 8.50 -8.16 -7.14
N VAL A 125 7.58 -9.00 -6.66
CA VAL A 125 6.18 -8.60 -6.49
C VAL A 125 6.04 -7.74 -5.23
N ALA A 126 5.63 -6.49 -5.44
CA ALA A 126 5.32 -5.57 -4.36
C ALA A 126 4.01 -5.97 -3.68
N ASP A 127 2.97 -6.19 -4.47
CA ASP A 127 1.68 -6.63 -3.94
C ASP A 127 0.83 -7.29 -5.03
N THR A 128 -0.15 -8.09 -4.58
CA THR A 128 -1.23 -8.62 -5.41
C THR A 128 -2.54 -8.07 -4.88
N ILE A 129 -3.30 -7.40 -5.75
CA ILE A 129 -4.48 -6.60 -5.41
C ILE A 129 -5.67 -7.17 -6.16
N MET A 130 -6.73 -7.50 -5.44
CA MET A 130 -7.99 -7.95 -6.00
C MET A 130 -8.96 -6.77 -6.19
N ILE A 131 -10.00 -6.96 -7.00
CA ILE A 131 -10.99 -5.90 -7.27
C ILE A 131 -11.74 -5.46 -6.00
N ASP A 132 -11.91 -6.37 -5.04
CA ASP A 132 -12.60 -6.11 -3.77
C ASP A 132 -11.74 -5.38 -2.75
N ASP A 133 -10.41 -5.31 -2.96
CA ASP A 133 -9.45 -4.66 -2.06
C ASP A 133 -9.49 -3.13 -2.19
N GLN A 134 -10.61 -2.49 -1.90
CA GLN A 134 -10.85 -1.05 -2.13
C GLN A 134 -9.81 -0.16 -1.42
N GLU A 135 -9.40 -0.54 -0.21
CA GLU A 135 -8.36 0.18 0.53
C GLU A 135 -7.01 0.10 -0.17
N LYS A 136 -6.59 -1.10 -0.61
CA LYS A 136 -5.35 -1.28 -1.38
C LYS A 136 -5.39 -0.52 -2.70
N ILE A 137 -6.52 -0.55 -3.41
CA ILE A 137 -6.70 0.19 -4.67
C ILE A 137 -6.52 1.69 -4.43
N THR A 138 -7.16 2.25 -3.40
CA THR A 138 -7.02 3.67 -3.06
C THR A 138 -5.56 4.03 -2.74
N LYS A 139 -4.88 3.20 -1.96
CA LYS A 139 -3.47 3.40 -1.59
C LYS A 139 -2.53 3.22 -2.79
N LEU A 140 -2.82 2.27 -3.70
CA LEU A 140 -2.09 2.10 -4.96
C LEU A 140 -2.18 3.36 -5.81
N ILE A 141 -3.38 3.92 -6.00
CA ILE A 141 -3.59 5.16 -6.76
C ILE A 141 -2.74 6.30 -6.19
N ASN A 142 -2.75 6.46 -4.86
CA ASN A 142 -1.95 7.48 -4.18
C ASN A 142 -0.45 7.22 -4.33
N ARG A 143 -0.01 5.96 -4.24
CA ARG A 143 1.38 5.54 -4.47
C ARG A 143 1.83 5.84 -5.89
N ILE A 144 1.03 5.51 -6.91
CA ILE A 144 1.30 5.85 -8.32
C ILE A 144 1.50 7.37 -8.49
N LYS A 145 0.56 8.17 -7.98
CA LYS A 145 0.64 9.64 -8.05
C LYS A 145 1.86 10.19 -7.31
N GLY A 146 2.19 9.61 -6.16
CA GLY A 146 3.37 9.96 -5.37
C GLY A 146 4.67 9.63 -6.09
N GLU A 147 4.77 8.43 -6.64
CA GLU A 147 5.93 7.93 -7.38
C GLU A 147 6.20 8.77 -8.66
N ILE A 148 5.16 9.12 -9.40
CA ILE A 148 5.28 10.00 -10.56
C ILE A 148 5.85 11.37 -10.14
N ARG A 149 5.35 11.98 -9.06
CA ARG A 149 5.87 13.26 -8.56
C ARG A 149 7.32 13.14 -8.12
N TYR A 150 7.65 12.10 -7.38
CA TYR A 150 9.01 11.82 -6.91
C TYR A 150 9.98 11.67 -8.08
N ARG A 151 9.68 10.81 -9.06
CA ARG A 151 10.54 10.58 -10.21
C ARG A 151 10.71 11.84 -11.07
N LYS A 152 9.64 12.60 -11.31
CA LYS A 152 9.73 13.88 -12.01
C LYS A 152 10.63 14.89 -11.28
N ALA A 153 10.52 14.98 -9.95
CA ALA A 153 11.39 15.86 -9.16
C ALA A 153 12.85 15.42 -9.25
N LEU A 154 13.11 14.11 -9.15
CA LEU A 154 14.44 13.52 -9.25
C LEU A 154 15.09 13.78 -10.62
N LEU A 155 14.37 13.54 -11.73
CA LEU A 155 14.86 13.79 -13.08
C LEU A 155 15.17 15.27 -13.28
N ARG A 156 14.32 16.17 -12.77
CA ARG A 156 14.54 17.62 -12.82
C ARG A 156 15.78 18.02 -12.03
N GLN A 157 15.97 17.47 -10.83
CA GLN A 157 17.15 17.77 -9.99
C GLN A 157 18.45 17.38 -10.70
N HIS A 158 18.45 16.29 -11.43
CA HIS A 158 19.63 15.78 -12.14
C HIS A 158 19.70 16.24 -13.62
N MET A 159 18.75 17.09 -14.06
CA MET A 159 18.68 17.64 -15.42
C MET A 159 18.71 16.57 -16.53
N VAL A 160 18.01 15.44 -16.31
CA VAL A 160 17.93 14.32 -17.24
C VAL A 160 16.51 14.08 -17.72
N ALA A 161 16.36 13.53 -18.92
CA ALA A 161 15.06 13.35 -19.57
C ALA A 161 14.32 12.07 -19.10
N ASN A 162 15.03 11.04 -18.66
CA ASN A 162 14.44 9.76 -18.30
C ASN A 162 15.26 9.02 -17.23
N VAL A 163 14.65 7.97 -16.66
CA VAL A 163 15.24 7.17 -15.58
C VAL A 163 16.49 6.41 -16.06
N ASN A 164 16.60 6.01 -17.31
CA ASN A 164 17.78 5.30 -17.81
C ASN A 164 19.01 6.23 -17.79
N LEU A 165 18.86 7.45 -18.29
CA LEU A 165 19.92 8.48 -18.22
C LEU A 165 20.27 8.85 -16.78
N TYR A 166 19.26 8.91 -15.89
CA TYR A 166 19.51 9.13 -14.47
C TYR A 166 20.39 8.04 -13.89
N GLN A 167 20.08 6.75 -14.15
CA GLN A 167 20.87 5.63 -13.66
C GLN A 167 22.30 5.62 -14.22
N GLU A 168 22.48 6.01 -15.48
CA GLU A 168 23.82 6.11 -16.10
C GLU A 168 24.69 7.20 -15.47
N ILE A 169 24.10 8.37 -15.20
CA ILE A 169 24.84 9.52 -14.68
C ILE A 169 25.09 9.40 -13.18
N SER A 170 24.06 8.98 -12.40
CA SER A 170 24.15 8.94 -10.95
C SER A 170 24.77 7.65 -10.39
N GLY A 171 24.76 6.58 -11.16
CA GLY A 171 25.11 5.23 -10.68
C GLY A 171 24.07 4.60 -9.75
N HIS A 172 22.99 5.32 -9.41
CA HIS A 172 21.93 4.83 -8.54
C HIS A 172 20.85 4.11 -9.33
N GLN A 173 20.49 2.90 -8.90
CA GLN A 173 19.39 2.16 -9.51
C GLN A 173 18.06 2.60 -8.95
N ILE A 174 17.08 2.77 -9.85
CA ILE A 174 15.67 2.95 -9.52
C ILE A 174 14.91 1.81 -10.21
N PRO A 175 14.15 0.98 -9.48
CA PRO A 175 13.44 -0.12 -10.09
C PRO A 175 12.41 0.37 -11.11
N LYS A 176 12.33 -0.32 -12.23
CA LYS A 176 11.23 -0.16 -13.19
C LYS A 176 9.97 -0.74 -12.55
N LEU A 177 8.86 -0.03 -12.64
CA LEU A 177 7.59 -0.45 -12.03
C LEU A 177 6.63 -0.93 -13.11
N PHE A 178 6.13 -2.13 -12.94
CA PHE A 178 5.14 -2.74 -13.82
C PHE A 178 3.80 -2.89 -13.10
N PHE A 179 2.76 -2.34 -13.69
CA PHE A 179 1.38 -2.48 -13.27
C PHE A 179 0.71 -3.48 -14.21
N MET A 180 0.58 -4.73 -13.74
CA MET A 180 0.04 -5.85 -14.50
C MET A 180 -1.43 -6.05 -14.15
N LEU A 181 -2.33 -5.62 -15.02
CA LEU A 181 -3.78 -5.69 -14.80
C LEU A 181 -4.40 -6.80 -15.64
N ASP A 182 -4.87 -7.83 -14.98
CA ASP A 182 -5.70 -8.87 -15.59
C ASP A 182 -7.19 -8.62 -15.34
N GLY A 183 -7.97 -8.48 -16.40
CA GLY A 183 -9.41 -8.28 -16.32
C GLY A 183 -9.85 -6.82 -16.17
N TYR A 184 -9.43 -5.95 -17.08
CA TYR A 184 -9.86 -4.52 -17.09
C TYR A 184 -11.40 -4.35 -17.09
N ASP A 185 -12.13 -5.34 -17.61
CA ASP A 185 -13.60 -5.32 -17.63
C ASP A 185 -14.21 -5.08 -16.24
N ALA A 186 -13.64 -5.68 -15.20
CA ALA A 186 -14.12 -5.56 -13.83
C ALA A 186 -13.95 -4.16 -13.21
N ILE A 187 -13.07 -3.32 -13.76
CA ILE A 187 -12.89 -1.94 -13.24
C ILE A 187 -14.20 -1.16 -13.25
N LYS A 188 -15.10 -1.44 -14.21
CA LYS A 188 -16.38 -0.74 -14.34
C LYS A 188 -17.31 -0.94 -13.13
N GLU A 189 -17.10 -2.00 -12.37
CA GLU A 189 -17.87 -2.33 -11.17
C GLU A 189 -17.29 -1.67 -9.90
N SER A 190 -16.06 -1.17 -10.00
CA SER A 190 -15.40 -0.52 -8.87
C SER A 190 -15.94 0.89 -8.61
N PRO A 191 -16.20 1.28 -7.35
CA PRO A 191 -16.50 2.66 -6.99
C PRO A 191 -15.35 3.64 -7.29
N LEU A 192 -14.13 3.12 -7.47
CA LEU A 192 -12.91 3.88 -7.77
C LEU A 192 -12.53 3.86 -9.26
N VAL A 193 -13.49 3.54 -10.14
CA VAL A 193 -13.25 3.41 -11.59
C VAL A 193 -12.59 4.66 -12.19
N MET A 194 -13.06 5.86 -11.82
CA MET A 194 -12.55 7.11 -12.40
C MET A 194 -11.09 7.35 -11.99
N GLU A 195 -10.81 7.19 -10.71
CA GLU A 195 -9.48 7.42 -10.14
C GLU A 195 -8.43 6.41 -10.65
N LEU A 196 -8.84 5.15 -10.81
CA LEU A 196 -7.99 4.10 -11.40
C LEU A 196 -7.68 4.39 -12.87
N GLU A 197 -8.71 4.66 -13.67
CA GLU A 197 -8.55 4.96 -15.08
C GLU A 197 -7.68 6.21 -15.30
N ASP A 198 -7.83 7.24 -14.45
CA ASP A 198 -6.99 8.44 -14.49
C ASP A 198 -5.53 8.12 -14.13
N ALA A 199 -5.29 7.27 -13.12
CA ALA A 199 -3.94 6.85 -12.75
C ALA A 199 -3.27 6.06 -13.90
N PHE A 200 -3.99 5.13 -14.53
CA PHE A 200 -3.49 4.38 -15.68
C PHE A 200 -3.25 5.26 -16.89
N GLN A 201 -4.09 6.26 -17.12
CA GLN A 201 -3.89 7.22 -18.19
C GLN A 201 -2.61 8.06 -18.01
N ILE A 202 -2.30 8.45 -16.77
CA ILE A 202 -1.05 9.17 -16.48
C ILE A 202 0.15 8.24 -16.73
N ILE A 203 0.11 6.98 -16.27
CA ILE A 203 1.18 6.01 -16.54
C ILE A 203 1.36 5.82 -18.04
N SER A 204 0.28 5.64 -18.79
CA SER A 204 0.37 5.38 -20.23
C SER A 204 0.98 6.52 -21.04
N ARG A 205 0.79 7.77 -20.59
CA ARG A 205 1.35 8.97 -21.26
C ARG A 205 2.78 9.30 -20.84
N GLU A 206 3.08 9.15 -19.56
CA GLU A 206 4.28 9.70 -18.95
C GLU A 206 5.22 8.62 -18.40
N GLY A 207 4.72 7.40 -18.25
CA GLY A 207 5.42 6.31 -17.58
C GLY A 207 6.72 5.90 -18.27
N LEU A 208 6.79 5.93 -19.59
CA LEU A 208 7.97 5.50 -20.35
C LEU A 208 9.24 6.22 -19.88
N SER A 209 9.22 7.54 -19.78
CA SER A 209 10.37 8.33 -19.29
C SER A 209 10.65 8.13 -17.81
N LEU A 210 9.63 7.74 -17.05
CA LEU A 210 9.71 7.50 -15.60
C LEU A 210 10.04 6.05 -15.24
N GLY A 211 10.14 5.14 -16.22
CA GLY A 211 10.32 3.71 -15.97
C GLY A 211 9.12 3.07 -15.27
N MET A 212 7.91 3.47 -15.66
CA MET A 212 6.64 2.95 -15.15
C MET A 212 5.81 2.44 -16.32
N TYR A 213 5.43 1.19 -16.28
CA TYR A 213 4.80 0.48 -17.40
C TYR A 213 3.46 -0.10 -17.01
N LEU A 214 2.51 -0.08 -17.94
CA LEU A 214 1.18 -0.63 -17.79
C LEU A 214 0.97 -1.76 -18.79
N VAL A 215 0.55 -2.92 -18.31
CA VAL A 215 0.11 -4.06 -19.11
C VAL A 215 -1.32 -4.37 -18.71
N ILE A 216 -2.25 -4.30 -19.66
CA ILE A 216 -3.68 -4.56 -19.40
C ILE A 216 -4.19 -5.68 -20.27
N THR A 217 -5.09 -6.49 -19.70
CA THR A 217 -5.92 -7.44 -20.46
C THR A 217 -7.39 -7.06 -20.37
N ALA A 218 -8.12 -7.27 -21.46
CA ALA A 218 -9.56 -7.02 -21.51
C ALA A 218 -10.28 -8.03 -22.42
N GLY A 219 -11.58 -8.22 -22.18
CA GLY A 219 -12.42 -9.11 -22.98
C GLY A 219 -12.84 -8.50 -24.32
N ARG A 220 -12.93 -7.18 -24.40
CA ARG A 220 -13.39 -6.44 -25.59
C ARG A 220 -12.88 -4.99 -25.56
N ILE A 221 -12.79 -4.37 -26.76
CA ILE A 221 -12.24 -3.02 -26.89
C ILE A 221 -13.08 -1.96 -26.14
N GLY A 222 -14.41 -2.05 -26.26
CA GLY A 222 -15.32 -1.02 -25.79
C GLY A 222 -15.31 -0.79 -24.26
N VAL A 223 -14.68 -1.64 -23.48
CA VAL A 223 -14.55 -1.46 -22.03
C VAL A 223 -13.40 -0.53 -21.66
N VAL A 224 -12.35 -0.45 -22.48
CA VAL A 224 -11.18 0.41 -22.23
C VAL A 224 -11.45 1.81 -22.74
N LYS A 225 -11.17 2.83 -21.94
CA LYS A 225 -11.27 4.23 -22.39
C LYS A 225 -10.47 4.47 -23.66
N ALA A 226 -11.10 5.07 -24.67
CA ALA A 226 -10.46 5.37 -25.95
C ALA A 226 -9.17 6.19 -25.79
N ALA A 227 -9.15 7.15 -24.84
CA ALA A 227 -7.98 7.96 -24.54
C ALA A 227 -6.81 7.12 -23.97
N LEU A 228 -7.09 6.14 -23.11
CA LEU A 228 -6.08 5.21 -22.60
C LEU A 228 -5.54 4.34 -23.73
N LEU A 229 -6.43 3.74 -24.52
CA LEU A 229 -6.04 2.87 -25.64
C LEU A 229 -5.23 3.63 -26.71
N ALA A 230 -5.56 4.90 -26.97
CA ALA A 230 -4.83 5.73 -27.92
C ALA A 230 -3.38 6.00 -27.51
N SER A 231 -3.08 5.96 -26.22
CA SER A 231 -1.72 6.16 -25.70
C SER A 231 -0.90 4.86 -25.59
N ILE A 232 -1.50 3.70 -25.87
CA ILE A 232 -0.81 2.39 -25.87
C ILE A 232 -0.49 2.00 -27.31
N LYS A 233 0.81 1.93 -27.62
CA LYS A 233 1.31 1.62 -28.96
C LYS A 233 1.13 0.14 -29.29
N THR A 234 1.54 -0.74 -28.37
CA THR A 234 1.49 -2.20 -28.60
C THR A 234 0.13 -2.75 -28.21
N ARG A 235 -0.59 -3.22 -29.20
CA ARG A 235 -1.91 -3.85 -29.08
C ARG A 235 -1.87 -5.25 -29.63
N ILE A 236 -2.41 -6.18 -28.87
CA ILE A 236 -2.44 -7.60 -29.20
C ILE A 236 -3.88 -8.09 -29.16
N SER A 237 -4.27 -8.85 -30.18
CA SER A 237 -5.55 -9.53 -30.21
C SER A 237 -5.35 -11.03 -30.12
N LEU A 238 -5.83 -11.65 -29.07
CA LEU A 238 -6.17 -13.07 -29.04
C LEU A 238 -7.51 -13.26 -29.78
N LYS A 239 -8.02 -14.48 -29.85
CA LYS A 239 -9.33 -14.73 -30.47
C LYS A 239 -10.40 -13.91 -29.72
N LEU A 240 -11.06 -13.02 -30.46
CA LEU A 240 -12.22 -12.26 -30.00
C LEU A 240 -13.50 -12.85 -30.62
N THR A 241 -14.63 -12.57 -30.02
CA THR A 241 -15.94 -13.02 -30.52
C THR A 241 -16.31 -12.30 -31.81
N ASP A 242 -15.91 -11.02 -31.94
CA ASP A 242 -16.15 -10.21 -33.12
C ASP A 242 -14.83 -9.90 -33.86
N ASP A 243 -14.73 -10.31 -35.10
CA ASP A 243 -13.57 -10.03 -35.97
C ASP A 243 -13.44 -8.53 -36.32
N ILE A 244 -14.50 -7.73 -36.14
CA ILE A 244 -14.43 -6.27 -36.30
C ILE A 244 -13.55 -5.66 -35.22
N ASP A 245 -13.65 -6.16 -34.00
CA ASP A 245 -12.79 -5.74 -32.91
C ASP A 245 -11.31 -6.01 -33.21
N THR A 246 -10.98 -7.20 -33.70
CA THR A 246 -9.61 -7.52 -34.13
C THR A 246 -9.09 -6.54 -35.17
N ARG A 247 -9.90 -6.23 -36.19
CA ARG A 247 -9.51 -5.27 -37.25
C ARG A 247 -9.36 -3.84 -36.71
N THR A 248 -10.14 -3.47 -35.71
CA THR A 248 -10.05 -2.16 -35.07
C THR A 248 -8.75 -2.02 -34.26
N LEU A 249 -8.30 -3.11 -33.62
CA LEU A 249 -7.06 -3.14 -32.84
C LEU A 249 -5.81 -3.17 -33.69
N ILE A 250 -5.78 -4.08 -34.66
CA ILE A 250 -4.58 -4.48 -35.41
C ILE A 250 -4.51 -3.81 -36.77
N GLY A 251 -5.65 -3.46 -37.33
CA GLY A 251 -5.76 -2.94 -38.69
C GLY A 251 -6.39 -3.93 -39.67
N ARG A 252 -6.52 -3.50 -40.93
CA ARG A 252 -7.11 -4.35 -41.98
C ARG A 252 -6.17 -5.48 -42.35
N THR A 253 -6.67 -6.70 -42.28
CA THR A 253 -5.93 -7.91 -42.66
C THR A 253 -6.89 -8.99 -43.17
N GLN A 254 -6.37 -9.92 -43.96
CA GLN A 254 -7.07 -11.16 -44.35
C GLN A 254 -6.72 -12.32 -43.41
N LEU A 255 -5.73 -12.14 -42.52
CA LEU A 255 -5.36 -13.17 -41.57
C LEU A 255 -6.47 -13.38 -40.56
N ILE A 256 -6.67 -14.63 -40.16
CA ILE A 256 -7.69 -15.05 -39.19
C ILE A 256 -6.97 -15.71 -38.02
N ILE A 257 -7.30 -15.27 -36.80
CA ILE A 257 -6.80 -15.90 -35.58
C ILE A 257 -7.51 -17.25 -35.41
N GLU A 258 -6.74 -18.34 -35.39
CA GLU A 258 -7.27 -19.67 -35.12
C GLU A 258 -7.85 -19.71 -33.68
N ASP A 259 -8.89 -20.51 -33.48
CA ASP A 259 -9.47 -20.75 -32.16
C ASP A 259 -8.61 -21.75 -31.36
N LYS A 260 -7.44 -21.29 -30.97
CA LYS A 260 -6.43 -22.03 -30.20
C LYS A 260 -5.96 -21.13 -29.04
N PRO A 261 -5.84 -21.66 -27.82
CA PRO A 261 -5.33 -20.88 -26.71
C PRO A 261 -3.95 -20.28 -27.01
N GLY A 262 -3.79 -18.99 -26.76
CA GLY A 262 -2.55 -18.25 -26.99
C GLY A 262 -2.27 -17.90 -28.44
N ARG A 263 -3.13 -18.29 -29.41
CA ARG A 263 -3.01 -17.81 -30.79
C ARG A 263 -3.42 -16.34 -30.84
N ALA A 264 -2.51 -15.50 -31.32
CA ALA A 264 -2.67 -14.06 -31.26
C ALA A 264 -2.23 -13.36 -32.53
N MET A 265 -2.63 -12.13 -32.69
CA MET A 265 -2.22 -11.23 -33.74
C MET A 265 -1.67 -9.93 -33.15
N ILE A 266 -0.59 -9.45 -33.74
CA ILE A 266 0.05 -8.18 -33.40
C ILE A 266 0.33 -7.42 -34.72
N LYS A 267 0.33 -6.09 -34.64
CA LYS A 267 0.81 -5.26 -35.72
C LYS A 267 2.30 -4.98 -35.52
N LEU A 268 3.12 -5.58 -36.38
CA LEU A 268 4.51 -5.20 -36.59
C LEU A 268 4.54 -4.12 -37.69
N ASP A 269 5.29 -4.33 -38.80
CA ASP A 269 5.12 -3.51 -40.01
C ASP A 269 3.74 -3.76 -40.60
N GLU A 270 3.34 -5.03 -40.68
CA GLU A 270 2.03 -5.52 -41.06
C GLU A 270 1.41 -6.37 -39.91
N PRO A 271 0.11 -6.67 -39.96
CA PRO A 271 -0.52 -7.61 -39.04
C PRO A 271 0.06 -9.02 -39.21
N GLU A 272 0.59 -9.60 -38.14
CA GLU A 272 1.21 -10.92 -38.13
C GLU A 272 0.63 -11.82 -37.02
N ILE A 273 0.60 -13.11 -37.29
CA ILE A 273 0.14 -14.13 -36.33
C ILE A 273 1.34 -14.65 -35.52
N PHE A 274 1.13 -14.77 -34.24
CA PHE A 274 2.09 -15.39 -33.35
C PHE A 274 1.43 -16.31 -32.33
N GLN A 275 2.20 -17.20 -31.72
CA GLN A 275 1.80 -17.98 -30.58
C GLN A 275 2.38 -17.37 -29.31
N VAL A 276 1.55 -16.99 -28.36
CA VAL A 276 1.97 -16.58 -27.02
C VAL A 276 2.73 -17.72 -26.36
N ALA A 277 3.89 -17.42 -25.81
CA ALA A 277 4.67 -18.41 -25.08
C ALA A 277 4.06 -18.71 -23.72
N LEU A 278 4.14 -19.96 -23.31
CA LEU A 278 3.85 -20.36 -21.93
C LEU A 278 4.99 -19.94 -20.99
N PRO A 279 4.70 -19.56 -19.74
CA PRO A 279 5.70 -19.03 -18.82
C PRO A 279 6.76 -20.07 -18.43
N THR A 280 6.40 -21.34 -18.41
CA THR A 280 7.25 -22.49 -18.03
C THR A 280 6.74 -23.75 -18.71
N LYS A 281 7.51 -24.83 -18.63
CA LYS A 281 7.12 -26.15 -19.13
C LYS A 281 6.05 -26.76 -18.24
N GLY A 282 5.15 -27.51 -18.83
CA GLY A 282 4.08 -28.26 -18.17
C GLY A 282 3.13 -28.84 -19.19
N ASP A 283 2.60 -30.02 -18.93
CA ASP A 283 1.69 -30.72 -19.83
C ASP A 283 0.24 -30.22 -19.71
N ASP A 284 -0.09 -29.65 -18.56
CA ASP A 284 -1.39 -29.03 -18.30
C ASP A 284 -1.26 -27.71 -17.52
N ALA A 285 -2.39 -27.07 -17.25
CA ALA A 285 -2.43 -25.79 -16.55
C ALA A 285 -1.98 -25.92 -15.07
N PHE A 286 -2.22 -27.06 -14.43
CA PHE A 286 -1.84 -27.29 -13.03
C PHE A 286 -0.32 -27.38 -12.89
N GLU A 287 0.32 -28.17 -13.77
CA GLU A 287 1.78 -28.27 -13.80
C GLU A 287 2.46 -26.93 -14.09
N VAL A 288 1.90 -26.12 -14.98
CA VAL A 288 2.42 -24.78 -15.28
C VAL A 288 2.34 -23.90 -14.02
N ILE A 289 1.23 -23.93 -13.27
CA ILE A 289 1.07 -23.18 -12.02
C ILE A 289 2.06 -23.64 -10.95
N GLU A 290 2.24 -24.96 -10.80
CA GLU A 290 3.18 -25.55 -9.84
C GLU A 290 4.63 -25.15 -10.18
N GLN A 291 5.01 -25.22 -11.44
CA GLN A 291 6.33 -24.81 -11.90
C GLN A 291 6.59 -23.30 -11.70
N ILE A 292 5.61 -22.43 -11.97
CA ILE A 292 5.71 -21.00 -11.68
C ILE A 292 5.97 -20.80 -10.18
N SER A 293 5.16 -21.42 -9.32
CA SER A 293 5.26 -21.27 -7.87
C SER A 293 6.60 -21.80 -7.34
N SER A 294 7.07 -22.93 -7.85
CA SER A 294 8.36 -23.52 -7.51
C SER A 294 9.53 -22.60 -7.89
N GLU A 295 9.54 -22.10 -9.13
CA GLU A 295 10.60 -21.22 -9.60
C GLU A 295 10.58 -19.86 -8.87
N ALA A 296 9.40 -19.31 -8.61
CA ALA A 296 9.23 -18.09 -7.81
C ALA A 296 9.76 -18.27 -6.38
N GLY A 297 9.50 -19.44 -5.77
CA GLY A 297 10.06 -19.83 -4.47
C GLY A 297 11.59 -19.85 -4.48
N MET A 298 12.19 -20.51 -5.47
CA MET A 298 13.66 -20.55 -5.63
C MET A 298 14.26 -19.14 -5.80
N MET A 299 13.63 -18.27 -6.58
CA MET A 299 14.06 -16.87 -6.72
C MET A 299 13.96 -16.12 -5.40
N SER A 300 12.89 -16.38 -4.64
CA SER A 300 12.63 -15.77 -3.34
C SER A 300 13.65 -16.17 -2.28
N GLU A 301 14.09 -17.42 -2.26
CA GLU A 301 15.13 -17.93 -1.38
C GLU A 301 16.54 -17.43 -1.76
N GLN A 302 16.79 -17.27 -3.05
CA GLN A 302 18.09 -16.78 -3.54
C GLN A 302 18.27 -15.28 -3.34
N TRP A 303 17.18 -14.51 -3.18
CA TRP A 303 17.26 -13.06 -3.06
C TRP A 303 17.51 -12.59 -1.63
N GLU A 304 18.70 -12.08 -1.35
CA GLU A 304 19.09 -11.54 -0.03
C GLU A 304 18.90 -10.01 0.08
N GLY A 305 18.59 -9.34 -1.03
CA GLY A 305 18.42 -7.87 -1.07
C GLY A 305 17.07 -7.40 -0.54
N SER A 306 16.86 -6.08 -0.58
CA SER A 306 15.56 -5.50 -0.21
C SER A 306 14.47 -5.91 -1.20
N ARG A 307 13.27 -6.18 -0.67
CA ARG A 307 12.08 -6.45 -1.48
C ARG A 307 11.28 -5.17 -1.65
N PRO A 308 10.50 -5.05 -2.74
CA PRO A 308 9.56 -3.95 -2.89
C PRO A 308 8.56 -3.95 -1.71
N LYS A 309 8.26 -2.76 -1.19
CA LYS A 309 7.33 -2.62 -0.07
C LYS A 309 5.89 -2.89 -0.53
N PRO A 310 5.15 -3.79 0.13
CA PRO A 310 3.74 -4.01 -0.16
C PRO A 310 2.92 -2.74 0.12
N ILE A 311 1.67 -2.74 -0.31
CA ILE A 311 0.72 -1.70 0.06
C ILE A 311 0.25 -2.01 1.49
N PRO A 312 0.54 -1.14 2.45
CA PRO A 312 0.20 -1.43 3.83
C PRO A 312 -1.31 -1.36 4.04
N ILE A 313 -1.87 -2.35 4.73
CA ILE A 313 -3.28 -2.37 5.14
C ILE A 313 -3.34 -2.18 6.65
N VAL A 314 -4.26 -1.34 7.08
CA VAL A 314 -4.57 -1.22 8.50
C VAL A 314 -5.24 -2.52 8.94
N PRO A 315 -4.74 -3.21 9.97
CA PRO A 315 -5.38 -4.43 10.45
C PRO A 315 -6.81 -4.15 10.91
N GLU A 316 -7.71 -5.06 10.63
CA GLU A 316 -9.12 -4.93 11.04
C GLU A 316 -9.21 -4.84 12.56
N GLU A 317 -8.49 -5.72 13.25
CA GLU A 317 -8.29 -5.66 14.71
C GLU A 317 -6.81 -5.42 15.02
N LEU A 318 -6.51 -4.44 15.85
CA LEU A 318 -5.17 -4.12 16.29
C LEU A 318 -5.02 -4.43 17.78
N SER A 319 -4.42 -5.58 18.10
CA SER A 319 -4.08 -5.88 19.50
C SER A 319 -2.90 -5.04 19.98
N PHE A 320 -2.83 -4.78 21.28
CA PHE A 320 -1.73 -4.01 21.87
C PHE A 320 -0.36 -4.68 21.65
N ASP A 321 -0.29 -6.01 21.72
CA ASP A 321 0.94 -6.76 21.47
C ASP A 321 1.45 -6.56 20.03
N THR A 322 0.55 -6.57 19.05
CA THR A 322 0.87 -6.30 17.64
C THR A 322 1.33 -4.86 17.45
N PHE A 323 0.62 -3.90 18.05
CA PHE A 323 0.98 -2.48 18.02
C PHE A 323 2.38 -2.26 18.62
N ALA A 324 2.62 -2.76 19.81
CA ALA A 324 3.88 -2.61 20.52
C ALA A 324 5.09 -3.19 19.75
N LYS A 325 4.90 -4.28 19.00
CA LYS A 325 5.95 -4.92 18.18
C LYS A 325 6.16 -4.27 16.81
N THR A 326 5.30 -3.34 16.41
CA THR A 326 5.44 -2.64 15.13
C THR A 326 6.76 -1.85 15.07
N ILE A 327 7.49 -1.98 13.96
CA ILE A 327 8.84 -1.39 13.80
C ILE A 327 8.81 0.13 14.02
N SER A 328 7.80 0.83 13.51
CA SER A 328 7.66 2.28 13.68
C SER A 328 7.38 2.67 15.14
N VAL A 329 6.61 1.87 15.89
CA VAL A 329 6.40 2.07 17.33
C VAL A 329 7.69 1.87 18.11
N GLN A 330 8.44 0.81 17.82
CA GLN A 330 9.75 0.57 18.46
C GLN A 330 10.77 1.67 18.14
N LYS A 331 10.71 2.24 16.95
CA LYS A 331 11.51 3.40 16.55
C LYS A 331 11.10 4.64 17.34
N ALA A 332 9.81 4.94 17.43
CA ALA A 332 9.27 6.05 18.20
C ALA A 332 9.73 6.01 19.67
N LEU A 333 9.66 4.84 20.30
CA LEU A 333 10.13 4.65 21.68
C LEU A 333 11.63 4.92 21.83
N LYS A 334 12.48 4.49 20.88
CA LYS A 334 13.92 4.79 20.89
C LYS A 334 14.21 6.27 20.71
N GLU A 335 13.38 6.98 19.96
CA GLU A 335 13.48 8.42 19.73
C GLU A 335 12.85 9.25 20.87
N ASN A 336 12.38 8.59 21.93
CA ASN A 336 11.69 9.21 23.09
C ASN A 336 10.45 10.01 22.66
N THR A 337 9.62 9.38 21.83
CA THR A 337 8.32 9.90 21.43
C THR A 337 7.20 8.98 21.94
N LEU A 338 6.01 9.52 22.13
CA LEU A 338 4.81 8.83 22.59
C LEU A 338 4.01 8.31 21.37
N PRO A 339 4.00 7.01 21.10
CA PRO A 339 3.22 6.45 19.99
C PRO A 339 1.74 6.43 20.36
N LEU A 340 0.89 7.05 19.53
CA LEU A 340 -0.55 7.22 19.80
C LEU A 340 -1.46 6.33 18.96
N GLY A 341 -0.92 5.62 17.96
CA GLY A 341 -1.68 4.77 17.06
C GLY A 341 -0.99 4.64 15.71
N LEU A 342 -1.60 3.88 14.79
CA LEU A 342 -1.11 3.71 13.43
C LEU A 342 -1.93 4.58 12.46
N ASP A 343 -1.27 5.30 11.56
CA ASP A 343 -1.96 6.08 10.53
C ASP A 343 -2.58 5.16 9.46
N PHE A 344 -3.62 5.66 8.80
CA PHE A 344 -4.34 4.91 7.76
C PHE A 344 -3.68 4.94 6.38
N VAL A 345 -2.63 5.72 6.18
CA VAL A 345 -1.96 5.87 4.87
C VAL A 345 -0.78 4.91 4.77
N ASN A 346 0.16 5.02 5.70
CA ASN A 346 1.41 4.24 5.68
C ASN A 346 1.40 3.07 6.67
N VAL A 347 0.40 3.05 7.58
CA VAL A 347 0.31 2.12 8.71
C VAL A 347 1.58 2.18 9.59
N GLU A 348 2.06 3.41 9.78
CA GLU A 348 3.20 3.72 10.64
C GLU A 348 2.70 4.41 11.93
N SER A 349 3.52 4.34 12.98
CA SER A 349 3.23 5.03 14.24
C SER A 349 3.13 6.53 14.02
N VAL A 350 2.08 7.12 14.55
CA VAL A 350 1.99 8.56 14.73
C VAL A 350 2.24 8.87 16.19
N ASP A 351 3.22 9.70 16.44
CA ASP A 351 3.76 9.93 17.76
C ASP A 351 3.95 11.42 18.03
N ILE A 352 4.00 11.75 19.33
CA ILE A 352 4.30 13.09 19.81
C ILE A 352 5.58 13.08 20.64
N PRO A 353 6.45 14.12 20.52
CA PRO A 353 7.68 14.19 21.29
C PRO A 353 7.40 14.24 22.79
N MET A 354 8.06 13.37 23.58
CA MET A 354 8.01 13.46 25.04
C MET A 354 8.76 14.68 25.59
N LYS A 355 9.76 15.17 24.84
CA LYS A 355 10.44 16.41 25.19
C LYS A 355 9.49 17.60 24.98
N GLY A 356 9.10 18.24 26.07
CA GLY A 356 8.15 19.35 26.06
C GLY A 356 6.68 18.91 26.04
N PHE A 357 6.42 17.61 26.25
CA PHE A 357 5.07 17.11 26.48
C PHE A 357 4.46 17.84 27.69
N LYS A 358 3.25 18.34 27.50
CA LYS A 358 2.51 19.01 28.57
C LYS A 358 1.35 18.15 29.04
N HIS A 359 0.33 18.08 28.19
CA HIS A 359 -0.91 17.38 28.45
C HIS A 359 -1.47 16.78 27.19
N LEU A 360 -2.31 15.75 27.35
CA LEU A 360 -3.10 15.14 26.29
C LEU A 360 -4.57 15.17 26.71
N LEU A 361 -5.42 15.71 25.86
CA LEU A 361 -6.87 15.67 26.04
C LEU A 361 -7.47 14.74 25.00
N TYR A 362 -8.21 13.72 25.45
CA TYR A 362 -8.98 12.89 24.56
C TYR A 362 -10.48 13.07 24.80
N ILE A 363 -11.22 13.10 23.69
CA ILE A 363 -12.62 13.49 23.68
C ILE A 363 -13.38 12.48 22.83
N ALA A 364 -14.45 11.93 23.38
CA ALA A 364 -15.40 11.13 22.64
C ALA A 364 -16.82 11.38 23.15
N ASN A 365 -17.82 10.82 22.48
CA ASN A 365 -19.11 10.66 23.12
C ASN A 365 -18.98 9.64 24.26
N GLU A 366 -19.90 9.71 25.24
CA GLU A 366 -19.92 8.74 26.32
C GLU A 366 -20.05 7.30 25.81
N GLY A 367 -19.47 6.34 26.55
CA GLY A 367 -19.53 4.91 26.27
C GLY A 367 -18.23 4.32 25.73
N GLU A 368 -18.37 3.21 25.02
CA GLU A 368 -17.29 2.30 24.61
C GLU A 368 -16.11 2.97 23.88
N HIS A 369 -16.37 4.02 23.10
CA HIS A 369 -15.28 4.72 22.39
C HIS A 369 -14.34 5.47 23.33
N LEU A 370 -14.89 6.15 24.34
CA LEU A 370 -14.09 6.83 25.36
C LEU A 370 -13.30 5.82 26.20
N GLU A 371 -13.91 4.70 26.55
CA GLU A 371 -13.29 3.60 27.29
C GLU A 371 -12.12 2.97 26.50
N ASN A 372 -12.29 2.69 25.21
CA ASN A 372 -11.24 2.14 24.36
C ASN A 372 -10.03 3.06 24.26
N ILE A 373 -10.25 4.38 24.11
CA ILE A 373 -9.15 5.35 24.13
C ILE A 373 -8.44 5.35 25.48
N THR A 374 -9.19 5.27 26.57
CA THR A 374 -8.64 5.22 27.94
C THR A 374 -7.75 4.00 28.12
N ARG A 375 -8.24 2.80 27.76
CA ARG A 375 -7.49 1.53 27.85
C ARG A 375 -6.22 1.59 27.03
N HIS A 376 -6.33 1.99 25.78
CA HIS A 376 -5.19 2.13 24.87
C HIS A 376 -4.09 3.05 25.44
N LEU A 377 -4.45 4.22 25.93
CA LEU A 377 -3.49 5.16 26.51
C LEU A 377 -2.88 4.64 27.82
N LEU A 378 -3.68 3.99 28.69
CA LEU A 378 -3.18 3.36 29.91
C LEU A 378 -2.16 2.27 29.60
N GLU A 379 -2.42 1.39 28.62
CA GLU A 379 -1.47 0.37 28.18
C GLU A 379 -0.16 1.00 27.67
N ILE A 380 -0.23 2.06 26.88
CA ILE A 380 0.96 2.77 26.40
C ILE A 380 1.79 3.30 27.58
N PHE A 381 1.20 4.05 28.46
CA PHE A 381 1.93 4.68 29.55
C PHE A 381 2.45 3.68 30.58
N THR A 382 1.73 2.62 30.86
CA THR A 382 2.14 1.62 31.86
C THR A 382 3.11 0.58 31.33
N THR A 383 3.04 0.25 30.01
CA THR A 383 3.84 -0.83 29.41
C THR A 383 4.99 -0.30 28.56
N LEU A 384 4.74 0.71 27.70
CA LEU A 384 5.76 1.19 26.76
C LEU A 384 6.62 2.32 27.32
N ILE A 385 6.13 3.07 28.33
CA ILE A 385 6.85 4.21 28.91
C ILE A 385 6.99 4.05 30.44
N PRO A 386 7.64 2.99 30.90
CA PRO A 386 7.74 2.68 32.34
C PRO A 386 8.56 3.69 33.14
N SER A 387 9.27 4.61 32.48
CA SER A 387 9.98 5.71 33.13
C SER A 387 9.06 6.76 33.75
N LYS A 388 7.80 6.82 33.35
CA LYS A 388 6.78 7.69 33.90
C LYS A 388 5.94 6.95 34.95
N LYS A 389 5.68 7.59 36.09
CA LYS A 389 4.81 7.01 37.11
C LYS A 389 3.37 7.42 36.81
N VAL A 390 2.50 6.44 36.57
CA VAL A 390 1.09 6.67 36.24
C VAL A 390 0.25 6.63 37.51
N MET A 391 -0.47 7.71 37.78
CA MET A 391 -1.44 7.85 38.86
C MET A 391 -2.83 7.96 38.22
N LEU A 392 -3.69 6.97 38.45
CA LEU A 392 -5.02 6.89 37.87
C LEU A 392 -6.09 7.37 38.82
N MET A 393 -6.88 8.35 38.41
CA MET A 393 -8.06 8.84 39.11
C MET A 393 -9.30 8.11 38.57
N ASP A 394 -9.54 6.90 39.10
CA ASP A 394 -10.55 5.95 38.63
C ASP A 394 -11.87 6.11 39.39
N VAL A 395 -12.57 7.19 39.11
CA VAL A 395 -13.82 7.57 39.83
C VAL A 395 -14.91 6.50 39.71
N ASP A 396 -14.92 5.76 38.63
CA ASP A 396 -15.94 4.74 38.31
C ASP A 396 -15.55 3.34 38.78
N ASP A 397 -14.34 3.16 39.33
CA ASP A 397 -13.81 1.86 39.76
C ASP A 397 -13.73 0.81 38.65
N GLU A 398 -13.45 1.24 37.40
CA GLU A 398 -13.53 0.40 36.21
C GLU A 398 -12.22 -0.34 35.89
N TYR A 399 -11.07 0.10 36.42
CA TYR A 399 -9.74 -0.36 35.98
C TYR A 399 -8.96 -1.14 37.06
N ASP A 400 -9.65 -1.71 38.06
CA ASP A 400 -9.01 -2.44 39.14
C ASP A 400 -8.22 -3.66 38.67
N GLY A 401 -6.96 -3.76 39.12
CA GLY A 401 -6.08 -4.89 38.80
C GLY A 401 -5.66 -5.07 37.34
N GLN A 402 -6.06 -4.15 36.45
CA GLN A 402 -5.83 -4.29 34.99
C GLN A 402 -4.48 -3.76 34.53
N PHE A 403 -3.91 -2.75 35.23
CA PHE A 403 -2.70 -2.06 34.78
C PHE A 403 -1.65 -1.98 35.92
N ASN A 404 -0.38 -1.92 35.54
CA ASN A 404 0.72 -1.69 36.47
C ASN A 404 0.85 -0.19 36.81
N LEU A 405 0.08 0.28 37.77
CA LEU A 405 -0.02 1.69 38.15
C LEU A 405 0.87 2.01 39.36
N PHE A 406 1.37 3.24 39.43
CA PHE A 406 2.02 3.76 40.62
C PHE A 406 0.99 3.98 41.76
N ALA A 407 -0.16 4.51 41.43
CA ALA A 407 -1.29 4.65 42.33
C ALA A 407 -2.61 4.60 41.56
N ARG A 408 -3.63 4.03 42.16
CA ARG A 408 -5.02 4.06 41.68
C ARG A 408 -5.91 4.56 42.83
N ILE A 409 -6.71 5.54 42.53
CA ILE A 409 -7.60 6.19 43.48
C ILE A 409 -9.03 6.12 42.94
N SER A 410 -9.92 5.42 43.67
CA SER A 410 -11.30 5.17 43.25
C SER A 410 -12.36 5.66 44.23
N GLU A 411 -12.05 5.71 45.53
CA GLU A 411 -13.00 6.15 46.56
C GLU A 411 -13.07 7.68 46.63
N THR A 412 -14.26 8.23 46.76
CA THR A 412 -14.50 9.69 46.77
C THR A 412 -13.68 10.43 47.83
N GLU A 413 -13.64 9.91 49.06
CA GLU A 413 -12.84 10.51 50.14
C GLU A 413 -11.35 10.52 49.83
N THR A 414 -10.84 9.41 49.25
CA THR A 414 -9.44 9.31 48.84
C THR A 414 -9.13 10.15 47.59
N LEU A 415 -10.10 10.38 46.73
CA LEU A 415 -9.97 11.28 45.57
C LEU A 415 -9.86 12.75 46.02
N GLU A 416 -10.65 13.18 47.00
CA GLU A 416 -10.58 14.52 47.56
C GLU A 416 -9.23 14.76 48.25
N ASP A 417 -8.77 13.81 49.07
CA ASP A 417 -7.46 13.86 49.72
C ASP A 417 -6.32 13.91 48.71
N MET A 418 -6.36 13.08 47.69
CA MET A 418 -5.34 13.05 46.63
C MET A 418 -5.33 14.35 45.82
N ALA A 419 -6.49 14.89 45.49
CA ALA A 419 -6.60 16.15 44.77
C ALA A 419 -5.96 17.30 45.60
N ASN A 420 -6.21 17.32 46.89
CA ASN A 420 -5.56 18.28 47.81
C ASN A 420 -4.04 18.04 47.90
N GLN A 421 -3.60 16.78 47.93
CA GLN A 421 -2.17 16.43 47.90
C GLN A 421 -1.49 16.88 46.61
N LEU A 422 -2.14 16.75 45.46
CA LEU A 422 -1.60 17.26 44.20
C LEU A 422 -1.41 18.77 44.18
N MET A 423 -2.31 19.51 44.85
CA MET A 423 -2.16 20.97 45.03
C MET A 423 -0.97 21.30 45.91
N LEU A 424 -0.81 20.59 47.04
CA LEU A 424 0.32 20.78 47.96
C LEU A 424 1.64 20.41 47.27
N GLU A 425 1.69 19.27 46.57
CA GLU A 425 2.85 18.83 45.80
C GLU A 425 3.27 19.88 44.74
N LEU A 426 2.31 20.49 44.06
CA LEU A 426 2.60 21.57 43.12
C LEU A 426 3.23 22.77 43.78
N GLU A 427 2.71 23.19 44.97
CA GLU A 427 3.25 24.33 45.72
C GLU A 427 4.65 24.04 46.27
N ASP A 428 4.93 22.81 46.72
CA ASP A 428 6.24 22.41 47.24
C ASP A 428 7.28 22.32 46.11
N ARG A 429 6.90 21.82 44.96
CA ARG A 429 7.76 21.83 43.76
C ARG A 429 8.06 23.25 43.27
N LYS A 430 7.12 24.19 43.40
CA LYS A 430 7.35 25.61 43.12
C LYS A 430 8.41 26.20 44.05
N LYS A 431 8.52 25.70 45.27
CA LYS A 431 9.54 26.11 46.27
C LYS A 431 10.91 25.45 46.02
N GLY A 432 11.03 24.53 45.06
CA GLY A 432 12.28 23.88 44.66
C GLY A 432 12.44 22.43 45.12
N GLU A 433 11.42 21.80 45.67
CA GLU A 433 11.46 20.38 45.97
C GLU A 433 11.47 19.53 44.66
N THR A 434 12.24 18.45 44.70
CA THR A 434 12.31 17.52 43.57
C THR A 434 11.29 16.39 43.76
N GLY A 435 10.45 16.16 42.76
CA GLY A 435 9.46 15.07 42.76
C GLY A 435 9.61 14.13 41.61
N HIS A 436 8.87 13.03 41.63
CA HIS A 436 8.79 12.10 40.52
C HIS A 436 8.12 12.73 39.31
N ASP A 437 8.42 12.19 38.14
CA ASP A 437 7.76 12.56 36.90
C ASP A 437 6.45 11.77 36.77
N PHE A 438 5.32 12.44 36.97
CA PHE A 438 4.00 11.84 37.04
C PHE A 438 3.19 12.04 35.76
N ILE A 439 2.47 10.99 35.35
CA ILE A 439 1.31 11.09 34.50
C ILE A 439 0.06 10.95 35.37
N ILE A 440 -0.66 12.04 35.53
CA ILE A 440 -1.94 12.05 36.23
C ILE A 440 -3.02 11.77 35.20
N PHE A 441 -3.59 10.56 35.27
CA PHE A 441 -4.55 10.06 34.31
C PHE A 441 -5.97 10.21 34.88
N ILE A 442 -6.80 10.97 34.18
CA ILE A 442 -8.19 11.26 34.54
C ILE A 442 -9.11 10.76 33.42
N PRO A 443 -9.70 9.57 33.52
CA PRO A 443 -10.56 9.00 32.47
C PRO A 443 -11.82 9.82 32.17
N ASN A 444 -12.40 10.41 33.20
CA ASN A 444 -13.61 11.21 33.14
C ASN A 444 -13.48 12.52 33.93
N LEU A 445 -13.25 13.59 33.18
CA LEU A 445 -13.03 14.92 33.80
C LEU A 445 -14.24 15.41 34.57
N GLU A 446 -15.46 15.20 34.08
CA GLU A 446 -16.69 15.67 34.76
C GLU A 446 -16.83 15.02 36.11
N LYS A 447 -16.76 13.69 36.17
CA LYS A 447 -16.86 12.94 37.43
C LYS A 447 -15.73 13.25 38.39
N PHE A 448 -14.49 13.40 37.86
CA PHE A 448 -13.34 13.79 38.67
C PHE A 448 -13.54 15.15 39.34
N VAL A 449 -14.01 16.16 38.61
CA VAL A 449 -14.27 17.49 39.17
C VAL A 449 -15.36 17.44 40.25
N GLN A 450 -16.39 16.62 40.03
CA GLN A 450 -17.46 16.44 41.04
C GLN A 450 -16.99 15.71 42.30
N ALA A 451 -16.15 14.69 42.16
CA ALA A 451 -15.69 13.86 43.27
C ALA A 451 -14.49 14.45 44.04
N SER A 452 -13.64 15.24 43.38
CA SER A 452 -12.39 15.76 43.95
C SER A 452 -12.58 16.95 44.89
N GLY A 453 -13.75 17.59 44.90
CA GLY A 453 -13.98 18.82 45.65
C GLY A 453 -13.16 20.03 45.17
N LEU A 454 -12.30 19.87 44.12
CA LEU A 454 -11.49 20.96 43.60
C LEU A 454 -12.34 21.99 42.85
N THR A 455 -12.06 23.26 43.13
CA THR A 455 -12.65 24.34 42.35
C THR A 455 -12.13 24.37 40.91
N GLY A 456 -12.89 24.95 39.99
CA GLY A 456 -12.44 25.13 38.62
C GLY A 456 -11.13 25.92 38.50
N GLU A 457 -10.85 26.84 39.40
CA GLU A 457 -9.59 27.58 39.47
C GLU A 457 -8.41 26.69 39.88
N GLN A 458 -8.59 25.81 40.85
CA GLN A 458 -7.56 24.87 41.31
C GLN A 458 -7.22 23.85 40.23
N VAL A 459 -8.23 23.24 39.58
CA VAL A 459 -8.00 22.33 38.43
C VAL A 459 -7.28 23.05 37.30
N SER A 460 -7.67 24.29 37.01
CA SER A 460 -7.03 25.11 36.01
C SER A 460 -5.58 25.42 36.35
N ALA A 461 -5.26 25.73 37.61
CA ALA A 461 -3.90 26.01 38.09
C ALA A 461 -2.99 24.76 37.94
N LEU A 462 -3.47 23.59 38.40
CA LEU A 462 -2.77 22.31 38.21
C LEU A 462 -2.43 22.06 36.75
N TYR A 463 -3.39 22.28 35.86
CA TYR A 463 -3.24 22.02 34.45
C TYR A 463 -2.33 23.02 33.74
N GLN A 464 -2.34 24.31 34.14
CA GLN A 464 -1.50 25.34 33.54
C GLN A 464 -0.04 25.27 33.97
N GLU A 465 0.21 24.89 35.21
CA GLU A 465 1.53 24.99 35.82
C GLU A 465 2.20 23.64 36.05
N GLY A 466 1.43 22.58 36.32
CA GLY A 466 1.94 21.26 36.72
C GLY A 466 3.01 20.69 35.80
N TRP A 467 2.85 20.84 34.46
CA TRP A 467 3.82 20.33 33.51
C TRP A 467 5.23 20.95 33.64
N LYS A 468 5.34 22.16 34.15
CA LYS A 468 6.62 22.83 34.43
C LYS A 468 7.39 22.15 35.57
N TYR A 469 6.68 21.38 36.38
CA TYR A 469 7.16 20.69 37.56
C TYR A 469 7.03 19.17 37.44
N ASN A 470 7.04 18.64 36.21
CA ASN A 470 6.93 17.21 35.92
C ASN A 470 5.63 16.55 36.39
N MET A 471 4.53 17.30 36.38
CA MET A 471 3.18 16.80 36.61
C MET A 471 2.39 16.94 35.28
N HIS A 472 2.25 15.86 34.54
CA HIS A 472 1.61 15.83 33.23
C HIS A 472 0.23 15.22 33.34
N PHE A 473 -0.73 15.75 32.59
CA PHE A 473 -2.11 15.29 32.67
C PHE A 473 -2.53 14.63 31.34
N VAL A 474 -3.16 13.45 31.44
CA VAL A 474 -3.87 12.77 30.37
C VAL A 474 -5.33 12.73 30.78
N VAL A 475 -6.17 13.49 30.08
CA VAL A 475 -7.54 13.77 30.51
C VAL A 475 -8.53 13.29 29.47
N GLY A 476 -9.47 12.44 29.88
CA GLY A 476 -10.63 12.04 29.12
C GLY A 476 -11.86 12.87 29.45
N SER A 477 -12.66 13.17 28.46
CA SER A 477 -13.92 13.88 28.68
C SER A 477 -14.96 13.51 27.62
N SER A 478 -16.22 13.46 28.06
CA SER A 478 -17.33 13.45 27.11
C SER A 478 -17.36 14.77 26.33
N TYR A 479 -17.79 14.70 25.07
CA TYR A 479 -17.94 15.90 24.25
C TYR A 479 -18.98 16.87 24.83
N SER A 480 -20.04 16.35 25.42
CA SER A 480 -21.10 17.15 26.07
C SER A 480 -20.52 18.05 27.16
N TYR A 481 -19.67 17.52 28.03
CA TYR A 481 -19.05 18.27 29.10
C TYR A 481 -17.99 19.24 28.61
N ILE A 482 -17.03 18.76 27.81
CA ILE A 482 -15.88 19.58 27.39
C ILE A 482 -16.28 20.70 26.41
N SER A 483 -17.38 20.57 25.68
CA SER A 483 -17.87 21.63 24.79
C SER A 483 -18.44 22.85 25.54
N ASN A 484 -18.76 22.68 26.82
CA ASN A 484 -19.27 23.76 27.68
C ASN A 484 -18.23 24.88 27.80
N ASN A 485 -18.66 26.11 27.58
CA ASN A 485 -17.85 27.32 27.66
C ASN A 485 -18.22 28.23 28.84
N ALA A 486 -18.92 27.69 29.86
CA ALA A 486 -19.31 28.47 31.03
C ALA A 486 -18.11 29.12 31.71
N ILE A 487 -18.29 30.35 32.19
CA ILE A 487 -17.26 31.10 32.92
C ILE A 487 -16.97 30.35 34.22
N GLY A 488 -15.70 30.11 34.53
CA GLY A 488 -15.27 29.36 35.70
C GLY A 488 -15.26 27.83 35.53
N SER A 489 -15.71 27.30 34.39
CA SER A 489 -15.62 25.86 34.12
C SER A 489 -14.18 25.45 33.85
N PRO A 490 -13.66 24.36 34.48
CA PRO A 490 -12.36 23.77 34.17
C PRO A 490 -12.24 23.40 32.71
N ALA A 491 -13.31 22.94 32.08
CA ALA A 491 -13.38 22.55 30.67
C ALA A 491 -12.87 23.63 29.72
N ARG A 492 -13.21 24.89 29.97
CA ARG A 492 -12.75 26.03 29.16
C ARG A 492 -11.25 26.21 29.22
N GLN A 493 -10.68 26.13 30.42
CA GLN A 493 -9.25 26.33 30.67
C GLN A 493 -8.44 25.16 30.12
N ILE A 494 -8.88 23.92 30.36
CA ILE A 494 -8.23 22.71 29.87
C ILE A 494 -8.14 22.74 28.33
N LYS A 495 -9.22 23.11 27.65
CA LYS A 495 -9.19 23.29 26.17
C LYS A 495 -8.16 24.34 25.72
N ALA A 496 -8.03 25.42 26.43
CA ALA A 496 -7.14 26.51 26.01
C ALA A 496 -5.66 26.16 26.13
N TYR A 497 -5.29 25.26 27.05
CA TYR A 497 -3.89 24.91 27.32
C TYR A 497 -3.40 23.61 26.69
N ASN A 498 -4.28 22.84 26.02
CA ASN A 498 -3.86 21.64 25.32
C ASN A 498 -3.20 21.95 23.96
N GLN A 499 -2.20 21.12 23.64
CA GLN A 499 -1.53 21.14 22.32
C GLN A 499 -1.99 20.00 21.44
N HIS A 500 -2.31 18.84 22.04
CA HIS A 500 -2.67 17.62 21.35
C HIS A 500 -4.02 17.11 21.82
N TYR A 501 -4.87 16.73 20.85
CA TYR A 501 -6.21 16.24 21.11
C TYR A 501 -6.39 14.91 20.39
N LEU A 502 -6.90 13.89 21.10
CA LEU A 502 -7.43 12.68 20.48
C LEU A 502 -8.95 12.76 20.46
N LEU A 503 -9.52 12.62 19.27
CA LEU A 503 -10.96 12.74 19.08
C LEU A 503 -11.52 11.39 18.63
N GLY A 504 -12.32 10.75 19.47
CA GLY A 504 -13.13 9.58 19.17
C GLY A 504 -14.48 9.97 18.56
N MET A 505 -14.47 10.93 17.63
CA MET A 505 -15.64 11.41 16.93
C MET A 505 -15.23 12.09 15.62
N ARG A 506 -16.18 12.26 14.68
CA ARG A 506 -15.89 12.97 13.44
C ARG A 506 -15.49 14.42 13.71
N LEU A 507 -14.55 14.92 12.92
CA LEU A 507 -14.12 16.32 13.00
C LEU A 507 -15.27 17.29 12.67
N THR A 508 -16.23 16.84 11.84
CA THR A 508 -17.40 17.62 11.49
C THR A 508 -18.44 17.75 12.61
N ASP A 509 -18.46 16.82 13.58
CA ASP A 509 -19.45 16.77 14.65
C ASP A 509 -19.07 17.62 15.89
N GLN A 510 -17.84 18.14 15.93
CA GLN A 510 -17.35 18.92 17.06
C GLN A 510 -17.24 20.43 16.70
N THR A 511 -17.19 21.28 17.72
CA THR A 511 -17.06 22.75 17.59
C THR A 511 -15.87 23.32 18.38
N ILE A 512 -15.02 22.44 18.93
CA ILE A 512 -13.89 22.81 19.80
C ILE A 512 -12.67 23.19 18.94
N LEU A 513 -12.49 22.50 17.83
CA LEU A 513 -11.34 22.62 16.94
C LEU A 513 -11.79 23.03 15.54
N GLU A 514 -10.87 23.51 14.72
CA GLU A 514 -11.15 23.85 13.34
C GLU A 514 -11.63 22.64 12.55
N LYS A 515 -12.65 22.84 11.73
CA LYS A 515 -13.27 21.79 10.91
C LYS A 515 -12.64 21.73 9.53
N PRO A 516 -12.37 20.52 8.99
CA PRO A 516 -12.03 20.39 7.58
C PRO A 516 -13.23 20.80 6.71
N TYR A 517 -12.95 21.36 5.55
CA TYR A 517 -13.97 21.78 4.57
C TYR A 517 -14.61 20.58 3.82
N ASN A 518 -14.74 19.43 4.44
CA ASN A 518 -15.30 18.23 3.81
C ASN A 518 -16.58 17.77 4.52
N SER A 519 -17.70 17.79 3.80
CA SER A 519 -19.00 17.39 4.33
C SER A 519 -19.27 15.88 4.33
N LYS A 520 -18.37 15.05 3.79
CA LYS A 520 -18.56 13.59 3.63
C LYS A 520 -17.57 12.77 4.47
N GLU A 521 -17.36 13.18 5.71
CA GLU A 521 -16.53 12.41 6.63
C GLU A 521 -17.28 11.14 7.10
N PRO A 522 -16.69 9.93 6.93
CA PRO A 522 -17.33 8.70 7.41
C PRO A 522 -17.36 8.65 8.94
N TYR A 523 -18.28 7.86 9.50
CA TYR A 523 -18.26 7.58 10.93
C TYR A 523 -16.98 6.83 11.32
N LEU A 524 -16.52 7.05 12.54
CA LEU A 524 -15.39 6.32 13.10
C LEU A 524 -15.85 4.99 13.68
N ASN A 525 -15.02 3.96 13.51
CA ASN A 525 -15.12 2.74 14.29
C ASN A 525 -14.62 3.00 15.72
N LYS A 526 -14.92 2.07 16.65
CA LYS A 526 -14.60 2.21 18.08
C LYS A 526 -13.09 2.26 18.39
N ASP A 527 -12.29 1.81 17.45
CA ASP A 527 -10.81 1.76 17.48
C ASP A 527 -10.16 2.79 16.55
N GLU A 528 -10.92 3.78 16.12
CA GLU A 528 -10.46 4.85 15.27
C GLU A 528 -10.57 6.20 15.96
N VAL A 529 -9.51 7.00 15.89
CA VAL A 529 -9.47 8.33 16.45
C VAL A 529 -8.80 9.32 15.51
N TYR A 530 -9.03 10.60 15.71
CA TYR A 530 -8.21 11.64 15.10
C TYR A 530 -7.23 12.21 16.12
N LEU A 531 -5.94 12.23 15.78
CA LEU A 531 -4.99 13.11 16.45
C LEU A 531 -5.06 14.48 15.78
N TYR A 532 -5.41 15.48 16.55
CA TYR A 532 -5.41 16.87 16.11
C TYR A 532 -4.24 17.62 16.77
N GLY A 533 -3.31 18.09 15.95
CA GLY A 533 -2.25 19.01 16.32
C GLY A 533 -2.18 20.10 15.26
N ARG A 534 -2.19 21.38 15.66
CA ARG A 534 -2.16 22.47 14.68
C ARG A 534 -0.94 22.35 13.75
N PRO A 535 -1.07 22.39 12.41
CA PRO A 535 -2.26 22.78 11.63
C PRO A 535 -3.03 21.62 11.00
N SER A 536 -2.78 20.35 11.33
CA SER A 536 -3.35 19.19 10.67
C SER A 536 -3.95 18.16 11.63
N SER A 537 -4.87 17.36 11.12
CA SER A 537 -5.42 16.18 11.81
C SER A 537 -5.02 14.91 11.06
N VAL A 538 -4.74 13.85 11.80
CA VAL A 538 -4.41 12.52 11.26
C VAL A 538 -5.34 11.49 11.87
N LYS A 539 -5.95 10.65 11.02
CA LYS A 539 -6.77 9.52 11.47
C LYS A 539 -5.86 8.37 11.89
N LEU A 540 -6.11 7.82 13.07
CA LEU A 540 -5.33 6.74 13.67
C LEU A 540 -6.20 5.53 13.96
N LYS A 541 -5.61 4.35 13.87
CA LYS A 541 -6.09 3.10 14.44
C LYS A 541 -5.45 2.93 15.81
N ILE A 542 -6.27 2.69 16.84
CA ILE A 542 -5.82 2.39 18.20
C ILE A 542 -6.11 0.92 18.54
N THR A 543 -5.55 0.42 19.62
CA THR A 543 -5.77 -0.96 20.09
C THR A 543 -7.09 -1.08 20.85
N ILE A 544 -7.70 -2.25 20.75
CA ILE A 544 -8.86 -2.66 21.53
C ILE A 544 -8.66 -4.07 22.07
#